data_c8ca99bc6c186f1eea8b94dd5cb91c62
#
_entry.id   c8ca99bc6c186f1eea8b94dd5cb91c62
#
_cell.length_a   1.000
_cell.length_b   1.000
_cell.length_c   1.000
_cell.angle_alpha   90.00
_cell.angle_beta   90.00
_cell.angle_gamma   90.00
#
_symmetry.space_group_name_H-M   'P 1'
#
loop_
_entity.id
_entity.type
_entity.pdbx_description
1 polymer ?
#
loop_
_entity_poly.entity_id
_entity_poly.type
_entity_poly.pdbx_seq_one_letter_code
_entity_poly.pdbx_strand_id
1 'polypeptide(L)'
;MADVFQIVTDKILNLLQMGEEIPWHRPWCTVAGGAFNRISGKQYSLLNQMMLTHSGEYATFGQWTKLGGKIRKGEKSEIVVFWKWPEEETKKDPDEDDQDQKRKGPVLRFYRVFHISQVDGVAPLEPRIKIYNHDPIEQAEKLIHGYVIREGIRLEDEQSNTAYYSPAQDVIHIPSLWQYEYPEEYYSTALHEIVHSTGHVNRLNRPGLQTVAFGSKNFNKEELIAEIGCACLMNHLGIQTDHSIRNSAGYVQGWLRALQDDKRMIVFAAGQAEKAVNYVLK
;
A
#
# COMPACT_ATOMS: atom_id res chain seq x y z
N MET A 1 -27.20 -0.11 -3.77
CA MET A 1 -26.06 0.25 -2.89
C MET A 1 -24.90 0.61 -3.81
N ALA A 2 -24.17 1.70 -3.54
CA ALA A 2 -23.03 2.06 -4.37
C ALA A 2 -21.96 0.95 -4.26
N ASP A 3 -21.39 0.57 -5.42
CA ASP A 3 -20.30 -0.43 -5.45
C ASP A 3 -19.00 0.24 -4.97
N VAL A 4 -18.59 -0.10 -3.76
CA VAL A 4 -17.41 0.51 -3.12
C VAL A 4 -16.12 0.18 -3.87
N PHE A 5 -16.01 -1.00 -4.48
CA PHE A 5 -14.85 -1.34 -5.32
C PHE A 5 -14.76 -0.42 -6.54
N GLN A 6 -15.91 -0.12 -7.18
CA GLN A 6 -15.94 0.83 -8.30
C GLN A 6 -15.52 2.23 -7.87
N ILE A 7 -16.04 2.73 -6.74
CA ILE A 7 -15.68 4.06 -6.21
C ILE A 7 -14.17 4.17 -5.96
N VAL A 8 -13.56 3.15 -5.35
CA VAL A 8 -12.11 3.11 -5.08
C VAL A 8 -11.31 3.10 -6.39
N THR A 9 -11.68 2.21 -7.30
CA THR A 9 -10.99 2.08 -8.59
C THR A 9 -11.10 3.35 -9.41
N ASP A 10 -12.28 3.94 -9.52
CA ASP A 10 -12.47 5.21 -10.25
C ASP A 10 -11.61 6.33 -9.65
N LYS A 11 -11.49 6.40 -8.31
CA LYS A 11 -10.63 7.40 -7.68
C LYS A 11 -9.16 7.20 -8.02
N ILE A 12 -8.65 5.98 -7.96
CA ILE A 12 -7.25 5.66 -8.32
C ILE A 12 -6.99 5.89 -9.81
N LEU A 13 -7.92 5.47 -10.68
CA LEU A 13 -7.83 5.72 -12.13
C LEU A 13 -7.76 7.21 -12.44
N ASN A 14 -8.60 8.03 -11.79
CA ASN A 14 -8.57 9.48 -11.96
C ASN A 14 -7.22 10.08 -11.54
N LEU A 15 -6.65 9.65 -10.41
CA LEU A 15 -5.34 10.12 -9.95
C LEU A 15 -4.23 9.73 -10.94
N LEU A 16 -4.24 8.50 -11.46
CA LEU A 16 -3.28 8.04 -12.47
C LEU A 16 -3.43 8.78 -13.81
N GLN A 17 -4.67 9.12 -14.22
CA GLN A 17 -4.94 9.82 -15.47
C GLN A 17 -4.57 11.31 -15.41
N MET A 18 -4.67 11.94 -14.26
CA MET A 18 -4.25 13.34 -14.06
C MET A 18 -2.75 13.52 -14.27
N GLY A 19 -1.95 12.45 -14.12
CA GLY A 19 -0.53 12.43 -14.45
C GLY A 19 0.36 13.29 -13.53
N GLU A 20 -0.22 13.85 -12.47
CA GLU A 20 0.51 14.72 -11.56
C GLU A 20 1.38 13.93 -10.58
N GLU A 21 0.88 12.77 -10.12
CA GLU A 21 1.60 11.93 -9.17
C GLU A 21 0.99 10.53 -9.10
N ILE A 22 1.83 9.49 -9.12
CA ILE A 22 1.38 8.12 -8.90
C ILE A 22 0.98 7.96 -7.42
N PRO A 23 -0.27 7.52 -7.09
CA PRO A 23 -0.79 7.58 -5.72
C PRO A 23 0.06 6.90 -4.66
N TRP A 24 0.74 5.79 -4.99
CA TRP A 24 1.58 5.05 -4.05
C TRP A 24 3.00 5.60 -3.92
N HIS A 25 3.40 6.53 -4.77
CA HIS A 25 4.66 7.27 -4.64
C HIS A 25 4.56 8.50 -3.72
N ARG A 26 3.39 8.82 -3.20
CA ARG A 26 3.23 9.96 -2.28
C ARG A 26 4.05 9.75 -1.01
N PRO A 27 4.78 10.79 -0.54
CA PRO A 27 5.70 10.65 0.61
C PRO A 27 5.04 10.16 1.90
N TRP A 28 3.71 10.31 2.02
CA TRP A 28 2.96 9.85 3.19
C TRP A 28 2.36 8.44 3.03
N CYS A 29 2.50 7.78 1.87
CA CYS A 29 2.10 6.38 1.68
C CYS A 29 3.10 5.44 2.36
N THR A 30 3.19 5.52 3.67
CA THR A 30 4.04 4.67 4.51
C THR A 30 3.20 3.94 5.57
N VAL A 31 3.74 2.87 6.14
CA VAL A 31 3.10 2.16 7.26
C VAL A 31 3.38 2.82 8.61
N ALA A 32 4.38 3.72 8.70
CA ALA A 32 4.81 4.37 9.95
C ALA A 32 4.44 5.86 10.01
N GLY A 33 3.84 6.41 8.96
CA GLY A 33 3.50 7.83 8.85
C GLY A 33 2.18 8.06 8.15
N GLY A 34 1.94 9.31 7.70
CA GLY A 34 0.80 9.67 6.88
C GLY A 34 -0.48 9.99 7.62
N ALA A 35 -1.61 9.69 6.99
CA ALA A 35 -2.93 10.04 7.51
C ALA A 35 -3.40 9.09 8.61
N PHE A 36 -4.06 9.64 9.63
CA PHE A 36 -4.62 8.87 10.74
C PHE A 36 -5.98 9.42 11.18
N ASN A 37 -6.77 8.59 11.85
CA ASN A 37 -8.04 9.03 12.42
C ASN A 37 -7.81 9.77 13.74
N ARG A 38 -8.26 11.02 13.83
CA ARG A 38 -8.09 11.92 14.98
C ARG A 38 -8.58 11.34 16.30
N ILE A 39 -9.68 10.58 16.27
CA ILE A 39 -10.32 10.08 17.50
C ILE A 39 -9.61 8.81 18.01
N SER A 40 -9.34 7.85 17.10
CA SER A 40 -8.74 6.58 17.49
C SER A 40 -7.22 6.61 17.54
N GLY A 41 -6.58 7.61 16.93
CA GLY A 41 -5.14 7.70 16.74
C GLY A 41 -4.58 6.62 15.79
N LYS A 42 -5.44 5.77 15.22
CA LYS A 42 -5.04 4.70 14.32
C LYS A 42 -4.75 5.26 12.93
N GLN A 43 -3.64 4.82 12.36
CA GLN A 43 -3.31 5.10 10.96
C GLN A 43 -4.31 4.44 10.02
N TYR A 44 -4.51 5.07 8.88
CA TYR A 44 -5.25 4.49 7.78
C TYR A 44 -4.39 3.45 7.05
N SER A 45 -5.04 2.41 6.49
CA SER A 45 -4.39 1.40 5.65
C SER A 45 -3.70 2.03 4.44
N LEU A 46 -2.74 1.32 3.84
CA LEU A 46 -2.01 1.79 2.66
C LEU A 46 -2.97 2.22 1.54
N LEU A 47 -4.03 1.45 1.27
CA LEU A 47 -5.05 1.82 0.28
C LEU A 47 -5.69 3.19 0.60
N ASN A 48 -6.02 3.45 1.87
CA ASN A 48 -6.59 4.73 2.27
C ASN A 48 -5.56 5.86 2.17
N GLN A 49 -4.29 5.61 2.52
CA GLN A 49 -3.21 6.58 2.33
C GLN A 49 -3.10 7.03 0.86
N MET A 50 -3.17 6.08 -0.09
CA MET A 50 -3.13 6.36 -1.52
C MET A 50 -4.32 7.21 -2.00
N MET A 51 -5.48 7.09 -1.35
CA MET A 51 -6.69 7.83 -1.72
C MET A 51 -6.80 9.21 -1.08
N LEU A 52 -6.10 9.46 0.03
CA LEU A 52 -6.16 10.72 0.75
C LEU A 52 -5.17 11.74 0.18
N THR A 53 -5.55 13.02 0.16
CA THR A 53 -4.76 14.08 -0.46
C THR A 53 -3.66 14.62 0.45
N HIS A 54 -3.82 14.48 1.76
CA HIS A 54 -2.87 15.00 2.75
C HIS A 54 -2.49 13.93 3.77
N SER A 55 -1.30 14.09 4.36
CA SER A 55 -0.94 13.40 5.59
C SER A 55 -1.63 14.06 6.80
N GLY A 56 -1.64 13.39 7.97
CA GLY A 56 -2.11 13.96 9.22
C GLY A 56 -3.53 13.56 9.60
N GLU A 57 -4.25 14.48 10.22
CA GLU A 57 -5.46 14.19 10.96
C GLU A 57 -6.72 14.25 10.12
N TYR A 58 -7.46 13.15 10.12
CA TYR A 58 -8.77 13.05 9.49
C TYR A 58 -9.82 12.57 10.49
N ALA A 59 -11.04 13.08 10.34
CA ALA A 59 -12.20 12.57 11.05
C ALA A 59 -13.47 12.77 10.24
N THR A 60 -14.53 12.04 10.60
CA THR A 60 -15.85 12.25 10.01
C THR A 60 -16.47 13.58 10.49
N PHE A 61 -17.47 14.09 9.77
CA PHE A 61 -18.19 15.29 10.18
C PHE A 61 -18.64 15.23 11.65
N GLY A 62 -19.32 14.14 12.05
CA GLY A 62 -19.79 13.98 13.41
C GLY A 62 -18.68 13.88 14.46
N GLN A 63 -17.52 13.34 14.09
CA GLN A 63 -16.35 13.28 14.98
C GLN A 63 -15.75 14.66 15.19
N TRP A 64 -15.59 15.46 14.13
CA TRP A 64 -15.14 16.85 14.24
C TRP A 64 -16.08 17.70 15.08
N THR A 65 -17.40 17.58 14.86
CA THR A 65 -18.41 18.28 15.65
C THR A 65 -18.33 17.94 17.14
N LYS A 66 -18.09 16.66 17.49
CA LYS A 66 -17.91 16.24 18.89
C LYS A 66 -16.66 16.84 19.55
N LEU A 67 -15.63 17.17 18.76
CA LEU A 67 -14.44 17.87 19.24
C LEU A 67 -14.60 19.40 19.28
N GLY A 68 -15.79 19.91 18.98
CA GLY A 68 -16.05 21.35 18.88
C GLY A 68 -15.63 21.99 17.55
N GLY A 69 -15.21 21.15 16.59
CA GLY A 69 -14.78 21.59 15.27
C GLY A 69 -15.95 21.90 14.33
N LYS A 70 -15.75 22.90 13.47
CA LYS A 70 -16.68 23.32 12.42
C LYS A 70 -16.01 23.22 11.07
N ILE A 71 -16.50 22.35 10.20
CA ILE A 71 -16.02 22.24 8.82
C ILE A 71 -16.42 23.50 8.07
N ARG A 72 -15.45 24.12 7.37
CA ARG A 72 -15.71 25.34 6.60
C ARG A 72 -16.68 25.07 5.45
N LYS A 73 -17.49 26.08 5.15
CA LYS A 73 -18.47 26.02 4.06
C LYS A 73 -17.77 25.84 2.70
N GLY A 74 -18.23 24.86 1.92
CA GLY A 74 -17.69 24.58 0.59
C GLY A 74 -16.58 23.51 0.57
N GLU A 75 -16.06 23.09 1.73
CA GLU A 75 -15.05 22.03 1.81
C GLU A 75 -15.61 20.68 1.33
N LYS A 76 -14.79 19.93 0.62
CA LYS A 76 -15.15 18.62 0.07
C LYS A 76 -14.58 17.50 0.93
N SER A 77 -15.43 16.55 1.28
CA SER A 77 -14.99 15.34 2.00
C SER A 77 -14.20 14.41 1.09
N GLU A 78 -13.24 13.73 1.67
CA GLU A 78 -12.57 12.57 1.07
C GLU A 78 -13.18 11.27 1.56
N ILE A 79 -12.85 10.15 0.89
CA ILE A 79 -13.36 8.83 1.26
C ILE A 79 -12.24 7.96 1.81
N VAL A 80 -12.59 7.16 2.82
CA VAL A 80 -11.79 6.06 3.33
C VAL A 80 -12.63 4.80 3.36
N VAL A 81 -12.01 3.63 3.22
CA VAL A 81 -12.71 2.34 3.17
C VAL A 81 -12.26 1.42 4.29
N PHE A 82 -13.19 0.63 4.80
CA PHE A 82 -12.93 -0.38 5.83
C PHE A 82 -13.74 -1.64 5.55
N TRP A 83 -13.15 -2.79 5.90
CA TRP A 83 -13.86 -4.05 5.94
C TRP A 83 -14.71 -4.11 7.21
N LYS A 84 -16.03 -4.17 7.04
CA LYS A 84 -16.96 -4.47 8.14
C LYS A 84 -17.23 -5.97 8.15
N TRP A 85 -16.82 -6.63 9.21
CA TRP A 85 -17.19 -8.01 9.48
C TRP A 85 -18.63 -8.06 9.99
N PRO A 86 -19.42 -9.09 9.64
CA PRO A 86 -20.72 -9.32 10.30
C PRO A 86 -20.51 -9.43 11.80
N GLU A 87 -21.36 -8.77 12.57
CA GLU A 87 -21.39 -9.00 14.01
C GLU A 87 -21.81 -10.46 14.23
N GLU A 88 -21.07 -11.23 15.02
CA GLU A 88 -21.53 -12.54 15.48
C GLU A 88 -22.76 -12.28 16.35
N GLU A 89 -23.94 -12.68 15.87
CA GLU A 89 -25.15 -12.67 16.70
C GLU A 89 -24.96 -13.68 17.85
N THR A 90 -24.70 -13.15 19.04
CA THR A 90 -24.48 -13.93 20.28
C THR A 90 -25.78 -14.51 20.86
N LYS A 91 -26.77 -14.77 20.03
CA LYS A 91 -27.99 -15.48 20.43
C LYS A 91 -28.29 -16.59 19.43
N LYS A 92 -27.72 -17.75 19.66
CA LYS A 92 -28.22 -18.99 19.04
C LYS A 92 -29.47 -19.41 19.77
N ASP A 93 -30.58 -19.44 19.06
CA ASP A 93 -31.76 -20.21 19.48
C ASP A 93 -31.43 -21.69 19.17
N PRO A 94 -31.54 -22.61 20.13
CA PRO A 94 -31.10 -24.01 19.96
C PRO A 94 -31.92 -24.82 18.95
N ASP A 95 -33.06 -24.31 18.48
CA ASP A 95 -34.04 -25.05 17.67
C ASP A 95 -34.14 -24.64 16.19
N GLU A 96 -33.23 -23.80 15.64
CA GLU A 96 -33.24 -23.49 14.22
C GLU A 96 -32.30 -24.39 13.41
N ASP A 97 -32.91 -25.07 12.43
CA ASP A 97 -32.32 -26.04 11.50
C ASP A 97 -31.17 -25.38 10.68
N ASP A 98 -29.98 -25.96 10.73
CA ASP A 98 -28.64 -25.44 10.32
C ASP A 98 -28.40 -25.46 8.80
N GLN A 99 -29.44 -25.41 7.93
CA GLN A 99 -29.22 -25.61 6.48
C GLN A 99 -29.08 -24.38 5.60
N ASP A 100 -29.22 -23.12 6.09
CA ASP A 100 -29.20 -21.93 5.22
C ASP A 100 -28.40 -20.70 5.72
N GLN A 101 -27.56 -20.84 6.72
CA GLN A 101 -26.66 -19.76 7.16
C GLN A 101 -25.41 -19.69 6.27
N LYS A 102 -25.55 -19.15 5.06
CA LYS A 102 -24.41 -18.60 4.31
C LYS A 102 -23.77 -17.53 5.20
N ARG A 103 -22.62 -17.82 5.84
CA ARG A 103 -21.79 -16.84 6.55
C ARG A 103 -21.53 -15.68 5.58
N LYS A 104 -22.20 -14.55 5.80
CA LYS A 104 -21.97 -13.34 5.00
C LYS A 104 -20.52 -12.90 5.28
N GLY A 105 -19.68 -12.96 4.27
CA GLY A 105 -18.29 -12.50 4.36
C GLY A 105 -18.21 -11.00 4.69
N PRO A 106 -17.01 -10.49 4.95
CA PRO A 106 -16.80 -9.07 5.22
C PRO A 106 -17.26 -8.21 4.02
N VAL A 107 -17.88 -7.07 4.33
CA VAL A 107 -18.37 -6.11 3.35
C VAL A 107 -17.48 -4.87 3.37
N LEU A 108 -16.96 -4.47 2.22
CA LEU A 108 -16.22 -3.23 2.10
C LEU A 108 -17.20 -2.05 2.20
N ARG A 109 -16.94 -1.13 3.12
CA ARG A 109 -17.72 0.11 3.31
C ARG A 109 -16.83 1.33 3.20
N PHE A 110 -17.40 2.45 2.76
CA PHE A 110 -16.72 3.73 2.74
C PHE A 110 -17.30 4.69 3.77
N TYR A 111 -16.43 5.62 4.23
CA TYR A 111 -16.80 6.72 5.11
C TYR A 111 -16.28 8.02 4.54
N ARG A 112 -17.00 9.11 4.79
CA ARG A 112 -16.59 10.46 4.41
C ARG A 112 -15.83 11.09 5.55
N VAL A 113 -14.64 11.60 5.25
CA VAL A 113 -13.72 12.22 6.22
C VAL A 113 -13.29 13.60 5.73
N PHE A 114 -12.88 14.44 6.64
CA PHE A 114 -12.33 15.77 6.39
C PHE A 114 -10.99 15.88 7.09
N HIS A 115 -10.03 16.52 6.42
CA HIS A 115 -8.72 16.79 6.99
C HIS A 115 -8.78 17.96 7.98
N ILE A 116 -7.89 18.00 8.97
CA ILE A 116 -7.81 19.08 9.98
C ILE A 116 -7.71 20.47 9.36
N SER A 117 -7.01 20.62 8.23
CA SER A 117 -6.91 21.89 7.51
C SER A 117 -8.24 22.46 7.00
N GLN A 118 -9.31 21.67 7.00
CA GLN A 118 -10.67 22.04 6.57
C GLN A 118 -11.57 22.43 7.75
N VAL A 119 -11.02 22.43 8.99
CA VAL A 119 -11.80 22.50 10.22
C VAL A 119 -11.37 23.70 11.05
N ASP A 120 -12.32 24.53 11.48
CA ASP A 120 -12.11 25.61 12.42
C ASP A 120 -12.48 25.16 13.85
N GLY A 121 -11.82 25.77 14.85
CA GLY A 121 -12.15 25.57 16.27
C GLY A 121 -11.47 24.35 16.92
N VAL A 122 -10.63 23.61 16.22
CA VAL A 122 -9.83 22.50 16.76
C VAL A 122 -8.35 22.75 16.45
N ALA A 123 -7.51 22.72 17.48
CA ALA A 123 -6.07 22.81 17.30
C ALA A 123 -5.52 21.47 16.72
N PRO A 124 -4.60 21.51 15.74
CA PRO A 124 -3.87 20.33 15.31
C PRO A 124 -3.14 19.69 16.50
N LEU A 125 -2.98 18.36 16.44
CA LEU A 125 -2.08 17.66 17.36
C LEU A 125 -0.63 18.04 17.01
N GLU A 126 0.22 18.04 18.03
CA GLU A 126 1.67 18.14 17.81
C GLU A 126 2.11 17.07 16.79
N PRO A 127 2.88 17.48 15.75
CA PRO A 127 3.39 16.51 14.78
C PRO A 127 4.18 15.42 15.49
N ARG A 128 3.78 14.17 15.31
CA ARG A 128 4.59 13.02 15.76
C ARG A 128 5.72 12.76 14.75
N ILE A 129 6.49 13.81 14.45
CA ILE A 129 7.64 13.70 13.56
C ILE A 129 8.75 13.02 14.36
N LYS A 130 8.96 11.74 14.12
CA LYS A 130 10.24 11.11 14.44
C LYS A 130 11.24 11.60 13.38
N ILE A 131 12.03 12.59 13.71
CA ILE A 131 13.18 13.00 12.91
C ILE A 131 14.24 11.91 13.12
N TYR A 132 14.36 11.00 12.16
CA TYR A 132 15.50 10.07 12.13
C TYR A 132 16.65 10.78 11.42
N ASN A 133 17.72 11.06 12.14
CA ASN A 133 18.95 11.64 11.59
C ASN A 133 19.88 10.50 11.11
N HIS A 134 19.43 9.73 10.10
CA HIS A 134 20.16 8.59 9.56
C HIS A 134 20.48 8.82 8.08
N ASP A 135 21.59 8.24 7.61
CA ASP A 135 21.87 8.11 6.20
C ASP A 135 20.84 7.13 5.58
N PRO A 136 19.99 7.57 4.63
CA PRO A 136 18.95 6.73 4.06
C PRO A 136 19.51 5.51 3.33
N ILE A 137 20.68 5.62 2.70
CA ILE A 137 21.35 4.53 1.98
C ILE A 137 21.81 3.45 2.95
N GLU A 138 22.43 3.83 4.09
CA GLU A 138 22.83 2.89 5.13
C GLU A 138 21.63 2.12 5.71
N GLN A 139 20.48 2.78 5.84
CA GLN A 139 19.25 2.12 6.29
C GLN A 139 18.70 1.13 5.26
N ALA A 140 18.75 1.47 3.97
CA ALA A 140 18.35 0.56 2.91
C ALA A 140 19.20 -0.70 2.89
N GLU A 141 20.53 -0.56 3.01
CA GLU A 141 21.47 -1.69 3.14
C GLU A 141 21.13 -2.56 4.35
N LYS A 142 20.94 -1.96 5.51
CA LYS A 142 20.57 -2.70 6.73
C LYS A 142 19.28 -3.45 6.59
N LEU A 143 18.27 -2.83 5.96
CA LEU A 143 16.97 -3.45 5.72
C LEU A 143 17.09 -4.64 4.77
N ILE A 144 17.75 -4.46 3.63
CA ILE A 144 17.91 -5.48 2.59
C ILE A 144 18.68 -6.68 3.17
N HIS A 145 19.87 -6.44 3.73
CA HIS A 145 20.69 -7.49 4.30
C HIS A 145 20.04 -8.17 5.51
N GLY A 146 19.40 -7.39 6.39
CA GLY A 146 18.66 -7.94 7.52
C GLY A 146 17.53 -8.87 7.07
N TYR A 147 16.79 -8.47 6.04
CA TYR A 147 15.69 -9.26 5.50
C TYR A 147 16.20 -10.56 4.85
N VAL A 148 17.18 -10.49 3.93
CA VAL A 148 17.66 -11.69 3.21
C VAL A 148 18.33 -12.69 4.16
N ILE A 149 19.05 -12.24 5.18
CA ILE A 149 19.66 -13.10 6.21
C ILE A 149 18.55 -13.77 7.05
N ARG A 150 17.57 -12.99 7.51
CA ARG A 150 16.45 -13.50 8.33
C ARG A 150 15.66 -14.59 7.60
N GLU A 151 15.41 -14.38 6.32
CA GLU A 151 14.59 -15.27 5.50
C GLU A 151 15.39 -16.41 4.84
N GLY A 152 16.72 -16.40 4.92
CA GLY A 152 17.60 -17.37 4.28
C GLY A 152 17.61 -17.27 2.75
N ILE A 153 17.30 -16.07 2.21
CA ILE A 153 17.29 -15.80 0.77
C ILE A 153 18.72 -15.57 0.29
N ARG A 154 19.08 -16.12 -0.86
CA ARG A 154 20.32 -15.78 -1.52
C ARG A 154 20.14 -14.53 -2.37
N LEU A 155 20.92 -13.49 -2.08
CA LEU A 155 21.01 -12.28 -2.90
C LEU A 155 22.24 -12.36 -3.80
N GLU A 156 22.03 -12.34 -5.10
CA GLU A 156 23.06 -12.34 -6.14
C GLU A 156 23.13 -10.92 -6.73
N ASP A 157 24.15 -10.16 -6.31
CA ASP A 157 24.50 -8.85 -6.80
C ASP A 157 25.70 -9.00 -7.73
N GLU A 158 25.46 -9.12 -9.02
CA GLU A 158 26.50 -9.36 -10.02
C GLU A 158 26.23 -8.60 -11.33
N GLN A 159 27.24 -8.52 -12.20
CA GLN A 159 27.06 -7.85 -13.49
C GLN A 159 25.99 -8.57 -14.33
N SER A 160 24.88 -7.88 -14.56
CA SER A 160 23.70 -8.41 -15.26
C SER A 160 22.92 -7.30 -15.95
N ASN A 161 22.02 -7.67 -16.86
CA ASN A 161 21.06 -6.77 -17.51
C ASN A 161 19.62 -7.05 -17.06
N THR A 162 19.43 -7.93 -16.06
CA THR A 162 18.11 -8.34 -15.59
C THR A 162 18.08 -8.40 -14.07
N ALA A 163 16.95 -7.99 -13.49
CA ALA A 163 16.63 -8.22 -12.09
C ALA A 163 15.41 -9.14 -12.01
N TYR A 164 15.40 -10.06 -11.07
CA TYR A 164 14.28 -10.96 -10.83
C TYR A 164 14.39 -11.67 -9.48
N TYR A 165 13.24 -12.01 -8.92
CA TYR A 165 13.14 -13.02 -7.86
C TYR A 165 12.78 -14.38 -8.46
N SER A 166 13.53 -15.43 -8.12
CA SER A 166 13.25 -16.82 -8.50
C SER A 166 12.58 -17.58 -7.36
N PRO A 167 11.26 -17.86 -7.40
CA PRO A 167 10.58 -18.61 -6.34
C PRO A 167 11.07 -20.05 -6.19
N ALA A 168 11.49 -20.68 -7.30
CA ALA A 168 11.94 -22.07 -7.30
C ALA A 168 13.30 -22.26 -6.63
N GLN A 169 14.15 -21.23 -6.66
CA GLN A 169 15.50 -21.27 -6.09
C GLN A 169 15.60 -20.45 -4.79
N ASP A 170 14.57 -19.65 -4.49
CA ASP A 170 14.53 -18.66 -3.43
C ASP A 170 15.72 -17.70 -3.49
N VAL A 171 15.93 -17.10 -4.67
CA VAL A 171 17.06 -16.25 -5.01
C VAL A 171 16.54 -14.92 -5.53
N ILE A 172 17.11 -13.83 -5.05
CA ILE A 172 17.00 -12.50 -5.63
C ILE A 172 18.26 -12.24 -6.43
N HIS A 173 18.10 -11.96 -7.73
CA HIS A 173 19.17 -11.56 -8.63
C HIS A 173 18.97 -10.11 -9.04
N ILE A 174 20.01 -9.28 -8.85
CA ILE A 174 19.99 -7.85 -9.22
C ILE A 174 21.32 -7.46 -9.87
N PRO A 175 21.30 -6.53 -10.85
CA PRO A 175 22.53 -5.93 -11.37
C PRO A 175 23.29 -5.21 -10.25
N SER A 176 24.62 -5.26 -10.30
CA SER A 176 25.46 -4.62 -9.29
C SER A 176 25.24 -3.10 -9.21
N LEU A 177 25.36 -2.53 -8.03
CA LEU A 177 25.14 -1.11 -7.73
C LEU A 177 25.87 -0.18 -8.71
N TRP A 178 27.11 -0.50 -9.09
CA TRP A 178 27.90 0.30 -10.04
C TRP A 178 27.34 0.38 -11.47
N GLN A 179 26.33 -0.44 -11.82
CA GLN A 179 25.65 -0.38 -13.12
C GLN A 179 24.51 0.65 -13.17
N TYR A 180 24.14 1.22 -12.04
CA TYR A 180 23.10 2.24 -11.93
C TYR A 180 23.71 3.63 -11.89
N GLU A 181 23.10 4.57 -12.59
CA GLU A 181 23.52 5.98 -12.59
C GLU A 181 23.24 6.62 -11.21
N TYR A 182 22.13 6.22 -10.60
CA TYR A 182 21.70 6.70 -9.28
C TYR A 182 21.54 5.52 -8.32
N PRO A 183 22.16 5.58 -7.13
CA PRO A 183 22.04 4.50 -6.13
C PRO A 183 20.60 4.15 -5.75
N GLU A 184 19.71 5.13 -5.76
CA GLU A 184 18.30 4.94 -5.43
C GLU A 184 17.58 4.02 -6.41
N GLU A 185 18.01 3.94 -7.66
CA GLU A 185 17.47 3.01 -8.67
C GLU A 185 17.85 1.56 -8.33
N TYR A 186 19.09 1.34 -7.84
CA TYR A 186 19.52 0.04 -7.34
C TYR A 186 18.65 -0.41 -6.16
N TYR A 187 18.44 0.46 -5.16
CA TYR A 187 17.62 0.13 -4.00
C TYR A 187 16.15 -0.07 -4.37
N SER A 188 15.62 0.72 -5.29
CA SER A 188 14.28 0.52 -5.84
C SER A 188 14.14 -0.87 -6.47
N THR A 189 15.11 -1.28 -7.30
CA THR A 189 15.14 -2.60 -7.93
C THR A 189 15.22 -3.70 -6.89
N ALA A 190 16.14 -3.61 -5.92
CA ALA A 190 16.30 -4.60 -4.86
C ALA A 190 15.04 -4.75 -4.00
N LEU A 191 14.41 -3.63 -3.62
CA LEU A 191 13.19 -3.65 -2.81
C LEU A 191 11.99 -4.19 -3.58
N HIS A 192 11.91 -3.97 -4.89
CA HIS A 192 10.89 -4.56 -5.76
C HIS A 192 10.98 -6.09 -5.72
N GLU A 193 12.18 -6.65 -5.92
CA GLU A 193 12.41 -8.10 -5.89
C GLU A 193 12.21 -8.68 -4.47
N ILE A 194 12.54 -7.92 -3.43
CA ILE A 194 12.23 -8.26 -2.04
C ILE A 194 10.73 -8.38 -1.82
N VAL A 195 9.91 -7.45 -2.34
CA VAL A 195 8.46 -7.56 -2.22
C VAL A 195 7.95 -8.82 -2.93
N HIS A 196 8.45 -9.15 -4.12
CA HIS A 196 8.13 -10.42 -4.77
C HIS A 196 8.49 -11.61 -3.88
N SER A 197 9.69 -11.63 -3.30
CA SER A 197 10.14 -12.72 -2.45
C SER A 197 9.23 -12.96 -1.23
N THR A 198 8.58 -11.92 -0.69
CA THR A 198 7.62 -12.09 0.40
C THR A 198 6.44 -13.00 0.03
N GLY A 199 6.16 -13.16 -1.25
CA GLY A 199 5.09 -14.04 -1.75
C GLY A 199 5.43 -15.52 -1.77
N HIS A 200 6.66 -15.91 -1.46
CA HIS A 200 7.08 -17.31 -1.41
C HIS A 200 6.19 -18.16 -0.49
N VAL A 201 6.09 -19.47 -0.80
CA VAL A 201 5.24 -20.42 -0.06
C VAL A 201 5.57 -20.48 1.44
N ASN A 202 6.84 -20.29 1.81
CA ASN A 202 7.29 -20.30 3.20
C ASN A 202 7.10 -18.94 3.92
N ARG A 203 6.64 -17.91 3.23
CA ARG A 203 6.39 -16.55 3.77
C ARG A 203 4.91 -16.21 3.71
N LEU A 204 4.49 -15.29 2.86
CA LEU A 204 3.07 -14.90 2.76
C LEU A 204 2.24 -15.79 1.83
N ASN A 205 2.87 -16.74 1.15
CA ASN A 205 2.24 -17.74 0.28
C ASN A 205 1.23 -17.12 -0.70
N ARG A 206 1.67 -16.10 -1.48
CA ARG A 206 0.79 -15.47 -2.47
C ARG A 206 0.58 -16.37 -3.69
N PRO A 207 -0.67 -16.70 -4.03
CA PRO A 207 -0.96 -17.64 -5.14
C PRO A 207 -0.45 -17.16 -6.51
N GLY A 208 -0.34 -15.83 -6.69
CA GLY A 208 0.12 -15.21 -7.95
C GLY A 208 1.56 -15.52 -8.32
N LEU A 209 2.43 -15.70 -7.32
CA LEU A 209 3.86 -15.86 -7.56
C LEU A 209 4.25 -17.21 -8.19
N GLN A 210 3.50 -18.27 -7.94
CA GLN A 210 3.85 -19.64 -8.34
C GLN A 210 3.43 -20.01 -9.77
N THR A 211 2.53 -19.24 -10.40
CA THR A 211 1.85 -19.64 -11.65
C THR A 211 1.99 -18.64 -12.79
N VAL A 212 3.00 -17.79 -12.76
CA VAL A 212 3.02 -16.60 -13.60
C VAL A 212 3.68 -16.85 -14.95
N ALA A 213 2.86 -17.00 -16.01
CA ALA A 213 3.31 -16.71 -17.36
C ALA A 213 3.35 -15.17 -17.57
N PHE A 214 4.47 -14.67 -18.10
CA PHE A 214 4.64 -13.26 -18.45
C PHE A 214 3.43 -12.71 -19.22
N GLY A 215 2.86 -11.59 -18.78
CA GLY A 215 1.70 -10.96 -19.41
C GLY A 215 0.33 -11.56 -19.02
N SER A 216 0.27 -12.55 -18.12
CA SER A 216 -1.01 -13.04 -17.59
C SER A 216 -1.66 -12.06 -16.63
N LYS A 217 -2.99 -12.18 -16.37
CA LYS A 217 -3.69 -11.36 -15.36
C LYS A 217 -3.09 -11.48 -13.96
N ASN A 218 -2.54 -12.65 -13.61
CA ASN A 218 -1.89 -12.88 -12.32
C ASN A 218 -0.53 -12.20 -12.25
N PHE A 219 0.21 -12.14 -13.35
CA PHE A 219 1.44 -11.37 -13.47
C PHE A 219 1.20 -9.90 -13.18
N ASN A 220 0.24 -9.28 -13.86
CA ASN A 220 -0.08 -7.86 -13.64
C ASN A 220 -0.49 -7.54 -12.19
N LYS A 221 -1.13 -8.49 -11.49
CA LYS A 221 -1.49 -8.32 -10.07
C LYS A 221 -0.27 -8.39 -9.16
N GLU A 222 0.64 -9.32 -9.40
CA GLU A 222 1.85 -9.47 -8.59
C GLU A 222 2.82 -8.30 -8.82
N GLU A 223 2.96 -7.85 -10.08
CA GLU A 223 3.73 -6.63 -10.40
C GLU A 223 3.17 -5.38 -9.68
N LEU A 224 1.85 -5.21 -9.67
CA LEU A 224 1.24 -4.08 -8.96
C LEU A 224 1.46 -4.17 -7.44
N ILE A 225 1.46 -5.38 -6.86
CA ILE A 225 1.80 -5.58 -5.44
C ILE A 225 3.25 -5.19 -5.17
N ALA A 226 4.17 -5.64 -6.02
CA ALA A 226 5.59 -5.36 -5.88
C ALA A 226 5.87 -3.86 -6.01
N GLU A 227 5.26 -3.22 -6.96
CA GLU A 227 5.40 -1.78 -7.21
C GLU A 227 4.89 -0.91 -6.05
N ILE A 228 3.66 -1.19 -5.58
CA ILE A 228 3.10 -0.47 -4.43
C ILE A 228 3.94 -0.71 -3.17
N GLY A 229 4.36 -1.95 -2.94
CA GLY A 229 5.18 -2.33 -1.79
C GLY A 229 6.56 -1.69 -1.83
N CYS A 230 7.22 -1.70 -2.98
CA CYS A 230 8.49 -1.04 -3.22
C CYS A 230 8.40 0.46 -2.94
N ALA A 231 7.44 1.16 -3.55
CA ALA A 231 7.23 2.59 -3.33
C ALA A 231 7.01 2.93 -1.84
N CYS A 232 6.26 2.09 -1.12
CA CYS A 232 6.05 2.26 0.31
C CYS A 232 7.34 2.07 1.12
N LEU A 233 8.20 1.10 0.78
CA LEU A 233 9.51 0.89 1.42
C LEU A 233 10.47 2.03 1.11
N MET A 234 10.54 2.49 -0.14
CA MET A 234 11.35 3.64 -0.57
C MET A 234 10.95 4.90 0.20
N ASN A 235 9.65 5.16 0.34
CA ASN A 235 9.12 6.27 1.15
C ASN A 235 9.46 6.11 2.64
N HIS A 236 9.35 4.90 3.18
CA HIS A 236 9.69 4.61 4.57
C HIS A 236 11.16 4.90 4.87
N LEU A 237 12.04 4.58 3.93
CA LEU A 237 13.48 4.82 4.00
C LEU A 237 13.87 6.27 3.65
N GLY A 238 12.96 7.06 3.07
CA GLY A 238 13.23 8.44 2.65
C GLY A 238 14.20 8.55 1.47
N ILE A 239 14.31 7.50 0.63
CA ILE A 239 15.22 7.43 -0.53
C ILE A 239 14.48 7.51 -1.88
N GLN A 240 13.19 7.82 -1.87
CA GLN A 240 12.42 7.99 -3.11
C GLN A 240 12.84 9.28 -3.81
N THR A 241 13.14 9.17 -5.11
CA THR A 241 13.55 10.28 -5.97
C THR A 241 12.71 10.31 -7.25
N ASP A 242 12.78 11.43 -7.98
CA ASP A 242 12.14 11.56 -9.30
C ASP A 242 12.63 10.48 -10.28
N HIS A 243 13.87 10.01 -10.14
CA HIS A 243 14.44 8.96 -10.99
C HIS A 243 13.81 7.61 -10.72
N SER A 244 13.66 7.21 -9.44
CA SER A 244 13.01 5.97 -9.06
C SER A 244 11.51 5.95 -9.46
N ILE A 245 10.85 7.12 -9.46
CA ILE A 245 9.44 7.28 -9.88
C ILE A 245 9.29 7.14 -11.40
N ARG A 246 10.23 7.65 -12.20
CA ARG A 246 10.12 7.61 -13.68
C ARG A 246 10.12 6.19 -14.23
N ASN A 247 10.85 5.27 -13.61
CA ASN A 247 10.88 3.86 -14.01
C ASN A 247 9.51 3.21 -13.85
N SER A 248 8.77 3.58 -12.81
CA SER A 248 7.38 3.13 -12.58
C SER A 248 6.37 3.70 -13.58
N ALA A 249 6.62 4.90 -14.13
CA ALA A 249 5.69 5.56 -15.07
C ALA A 249 5.47 4.74 -16.35
N GLY A 250 6.45 3.94 -16.78
CA GLY A 250 6.35 3.05 -17.95
C GLY A 250 5.22 2.00 -17.82
N TYR A 251 4.87 1.60 -16.60
CA TYR A 251 3.84 0.59 -16.32
C TYR A 251 2.43 1.17 -16.18
N VAL A 252 2.28 2.49 -16.00
CA VAL A 252 0.99 3.15 -15.73
C VAL A 252 -0.08 2.82 -16.78
N GLN A 253 0.28 2.80 -18.07
CA GLN A 253 -0.65 2.47 -19.15
C GLN A 253 -1.19 1.02 -19.06
N GLY A 254 -0.33 0.08 -18.63
CA GLY A 254 -0.72 -1.30 -18.38
C GLY A 254 -1.67 -1.40 -17.19
N TRP A 255 -1.39 -0.70 -16.10
CA TRP A 255 -2.24 -0.67 -14.90
C TRP A 255 -3.58 -0.02 -15.15
N LEU A 256 -3.64 1.08 -15.93
CA LEU A 256 -4.91 1.71 -16.30
C LEU A 256 -5.88 0.71 -16.94
N ARG A 257 -5.40 -0.09 -17.89
CA ARG A 257 -6.21 -1.15 -18.53
C ARG A 257 -6.60 -2.24 -17.54
N ALA A 258 -5.64 -2.77 -16.78
CA ALA A 258 -5.88 -3.85 -15.82
C ALA A 258 -6.88 -3.45 -14.73
N LEU A 259 -6.81 -2.21 -14.23
CA LEU A 259 -7.72 -1.67 -13.22
C LEU A 259 -9.12 -1.40 -13.78
N GLN A 260 -9.24 -1.01 -15.05
CA GLN A 260 -10.53 -0.89 -15.75
C GLN A 260 -11.22 -2.25 -15.90
N ASP A 261 -10.43 -3.30 -16.16
CA ASP A 261 -10.95 -4.67 -16.34
C ASP A 261 -11.34 -5.36 -15.02
N ASP A 262 -10.67 -5.03 -13.91
CA ASP A 262 -10.91 -5.64 -12.60
C ASP A 262 -10.92 -4.59 -11.48
N LYS A 263 -12.11 -4.07 -11.17
CA LYS A 263 -12.32 -3.08 -10.09
C LYS A 263 -11.92 -3.53 -8.67
N ARG A 264 -11.63 -4.82 -8.46
CA ARG A 264 -11.15 -5.33 -7.16
C ARG A 264 -9.63 -5.33 -7.08
N MET A 265 -8.96 -5.20 -8.21
CA MET A 265 -7.52 -5.38 -8.34
C MET A 265 -6.73 -4.45 -7.41
N ILE A 266 -7.02 -3.15 -7.40
CA ILE A 266 -6.28 -2.19 -6.58
C ILE A 266 -6.49 -2.41 -5.08
N VAL A 267 -7.71 -2.76 -4.65
CA VAL A 267 -8.01 -3.04 -3.25
C VAL A 267 -7.24 -4.28 -2.78
N PHE A 268 -7.20 -5.32 -3.63
CA PHE A 268 -6.45 -6.53 -3.35
C PHE A 268 -4.94 -6.26 -3.34
N ALA A 269 -4.40 -5.60 -4.37
CA ALA A 269 -2.97 -5.34 -4.50
C ALA A 269 -2.44 -4.49 -3.34
N ALA A 270 -3.12 -3.39 -2.98
CA ALA A 270 -2.73 -2.55 -1.86
C ALA A 270 -2.74 -3.30 -0.52
N GLY A 271 -3.74 -4.17 -0.29
CA GLY A 271 -3.79 -4.99 0.92
C GLY A 271 -2.68 -6.05 0.99
N GLN A 272 -2.26 -6.62 -0.15
CA GLN A 272 -1.13 -7.55 -0.20
C GLN A 272 0.21 -6.82 -0.09
N ALA A 273 0.35 -5.65 -0.70
CA ALA A 273 1.53 -4.80 -0.56
C ALA A 273 1.74 -4.37 0.89
N GLU A 274 0.69 -3.94 1.59
CA GLU A 274 0.76 -3.59 3.02
C GLU A 274 1.25 -4.78 3.88
N LYS A 275 0.77 -6.01 3.61
CA LYS A 275 1.25 -7.21 4.29
C LYS A 275 2.72 -7.48 3.98
N ALA A 276 3.14 -7.33 2.72
CA ALA A 276 4.53 -7.53 2.30
C ALA A 276 5.46 -6.53 2.99
N VAL A 277 5.12 -5.24 2.98
CA VAL A 277 5.89 -4.18 3.65
C VAL A 277 6.00 -4.45 5.15
N ASN A 278 4.89 -4.77 5.83
CA ASN A 278 4.90 -5.12 7.25
C ASN A 278 5.76 -6.38 7.53
N TYR A 279 5.82 -7.32 6.59
CA TYR A 279 6.64 -8.52 6.71
C TYR A 279 8.14 -8.20 6.58
N VAL A 280 8.50 -7.31 5.66
CA VAL A 280 9.89 -6.86 5.46
C VAL A 280 10.40 -6.06 6.65
N LEU A 281 9.58 -5.18 7.22
CA LEU A 281 9.93 -4.27 8.31
C LEU A 281 9.92 -4.90 9.73
N LYS A 282 9.61 -6.20 9.85
CA LYS A 282 9.72 -6.93 11.14
C LYS A 282 11.16 -7.04 11.62
#